data_f8db961c2e79fadd53dba4071d93fa48
#
_entry.id   f8db961c2e79fadd53dba4071d93fa48
#
_cell.length_a   1.000
_cell.length_b   1.000
_cell.length_c   1.000
_cell.angle_alpha   90.00
_cell.angle_beta   90.00
_cell.angle_gamma   90.00
#
_symmetry.space_group_name_H-M   'P 1'
#
loop_
_entity.id
_entity.type
_entity.pdbx_description
1 polymer ?
#
loop_
_entity_poly.entity_id
_entity_poly.type
_entity_poly.pdbx_seq_one_letter_code
_entity_poly.pdbx_strand_id
1 'polypeptide(L)'
;MEKFKSFLVASNLAANTVSAYITAIKNYNEKYEDINKRNLLEWKVFLIENFKAKTVNLKIQAMNKYLEFIKKPNLKIKAVKVQQRTFLENVISDADYVFLKRKLKQEENKEWYFIVRFLGATGARISELIKIKVEHVELGYIDLYTKGGKIRRIYIPLALRKETEAWIKNTLMISSGYLFLNRFGDRITTRGISQQLKNFAIKYGIDPKVVYPHSFRHRFAKNFLEKYNEIALLADLMGHESIETTRIYLRKTASEQQAIVDKIVTW
;
A
#
# COMPACT_ATOMS: atom_id res chain seq x y z
N MET A 1 6.23 3.78 -28.99
CA MET A 1 5.97 3.75 -27.52
C MET A 1 6.68 4.89 -26.76
N GLU A 2 7.92 5.26 -27.15
CA GLU A 2 8.65 6.35 -26.47
C GLU A 2 7.89 7.71 -26.52
N LYS A 3 7.35 8.10 -27.68
CA LYS A 3 6.53 9.33 -27.80
C LYS A 3 5.31 9.34 -26.89
N PHE A 4 4.66 8.18 -26.70
CA PHE A 4 3.55 8.04 -25.74
C PHE A 4 4.02 8.16 -24.28
N LYS A 5 5.18 7.59 -23.96
CA LYS A 5 5.80 7.75 -22.65
C LYS A 5 6.08 9.21 -22.31
N SER A 6 6.68 9.95 -23.26
CA SER A 6 6.92 11.39 -23.10
C SER A 6 5.62 12.18 -22.90
N PHE A 7 4.56 11.84 -23.65
CA PHE A 7 3.23 12.42 -23.47
C PHE A 7 2.65 12.17 -22.07
N LEU A 8 2.79 10.92 -21.53
CA LEU A 8 2.33 10.58 -20.19
C LEU A 8 3.10 11.34 -19.09
N VAL A 9 4.41 11.46 -19.26
CA VAL A 9 5.28 12.24 -18.35
C VAL A 9 4.90 13.72 -18.38
N ALA A 10 4.72 14.31 -19.57
CA ALA A 10 4.25 15.68 -19.73
C ALA A 10 2.85 15.91 -19.12
N SER A 11 2.03 14.85 -19.02
CA SER A 11 0.73 14.88 -18.32
C SER A 11 0.87 14.74 -16.80
N ASN A 12 2.06 14.88 -16.21
CA ASN A 12 2.36 14.79 -14.77
C ASN A 12 1.93 13.47 -14.11
N LEU A 13 1.92 12.36 -14.85
CA LEU A 13 1.61 11.05 -14.29
C LEU A 13 2.81 10.47 -13.52
N ALA A 14 2.53 9.76 -12.43
CA ALA A 14 3.58 9.08 -11.66
C ALA A 14 4.27 7.99 -12.48
N ALA A 15 5.57 7.76 -12.26
CA ALA A 15 6.37 6.76 -12.98
C ALA A 15 5.72 5.37 -13.00
N ASN A 16 5.16 4.91 -11.87
CA ASN A 16 4.44 3.63 -11.81
C ASN A 16 3.17 3.62 -12.68
N THR A 17 2.45 4.73 -12.75
CA THR A 17 1.27 4.88 -13.63
C THR A 17 1.68 4.86 -15.09
N VAL A 18 2.74 5.58 -15.44
CA VAL A 18 3.33 5.58 -16.79
C VAL A 18 3.71 4.15 -17.20
N SER A 19 4.44 3.42 -16.35
CA SER A 19 4.82 2.04 -16.60
C SER A 19 3.61 1.11 -16.79
N ALA A 20 2.61 1.22 -15.91
CA ALA A 20 1.38 0.43 -16.01
C ALA A 20 0.60 0.71 -17.29
N TYR A 21 0.52 1.98 -17.71
CA TYR A 21 -0.15 2.37 -18.95
C TYR A 21 0.56 1.85 -20.20
N ILE A 22 1.89 1.99 -20.24
CA ILE A 22 2.70 1.44 -21.34
C ILE A 22 2.51 -0.08 -21.44
N THR A 23 2.56 -0.79 -20.30
CA THR A 23 2.32 -2.24 -20.28
C THR A 23 0.95 -2.62 -20.79
N ALA A 24 -0.10 -1.87 -20.42
CA ALA A 24 -1.46 -2.11 -20.89
C ALA A 24 -1.59 -1.98 -22.41
N ILE A 25 -0.93 -0.96 -23.01
CA ILE A 25 -0.96 -0.75 -24.45
C ILE A 25 -0.12 -1.81 -25.19
N LYS A 26 1.04 -2.20 -24.66
CA LYS A 26 1.83 -3.30 -25.23
C LYS A 26 0.99 -4.59 -25.29
N ASN A 27 0.33 -4.96 -24.19
CA ASN A 27 -0.51 -6.16 -24.15
C ASN A 27 -1.73 -6.09 -25.09
N TYR A 28 -2.24 -4.89 -25.39
CA TYR A 28 -3.24 -4.72 -26.43
C TYR A 28 -2.66 -5.02 -27.82
N ASN A 29 -1.53 -4.39 -28.14
CA ASN A 29 -0.88 -4.51 -29.46
C ASN A 29 -0.35 -5.94 -29.74
N GLU A 30 -0.12 -6.74 -28.71
CA GLU A 30 0.23 -8.18 -28.85
C GLU A 30 -0.95 -9.03 -29.37
N LYS A 31 -2.19 -8.55 -29.19
CA LYS A 31 -3.43 -9.28 -29.56
C LYS A 31 -4.15 -8.68 -30.75
N TYR A 32 -4.01 -7.39 -30.99
CA TYR A 32 -4.76 -6.64 -31.98
C TYR A 32 -3.82 -5.71 -32.76
N GLU A 33 -3.83 -5.86 -34.09
CA GLU A 33 -3.02 -5.01 -34.99
C GLU A 33 -3.60 -3.59 -35.09
N ASP A 34 -4.95 -3.50 -35.15
CA ASP A 34 -5.65 -2.24 -35.36
C ASP A 34 -6.42 -1.75 -34.13
N ILE A 35 -6.45 -0.42 -33.99
CA ILE A 35 -7.30 0.26 -33.01
C ILE A 35 -8.58 0.76 -33.68
N ASN A 36 -9.63 -0.02 -33.50
CA ASN A 36 -10.98 0.26 -33.95
C ASN A 36 -11.99 -0.10 -32.85
N LYS A 37 -13.25 0.32 -33.03
CA LYS A 37 -14.28 0.15 -32.02
C LYS A 37 -14.56 -1.32 -31.69
N ARG A 38 -14.52 -2.20 -32.70
CA ARG A 38 -14.75 -3.64 -32.54
C ARG A 38 -13.67 -4.27 -31.64
N ASN A 39 -12.39 -4.11 -32.02
CA ASN A 39 -11.26 -4.67 -31.28
C ASN A 39 -11.19 -4.14 -29.82
N LEU A 40 -11.54 -2.85 -29.62
CA LEU A 40 -11.58 -2.28 -28.26
C LEU A 40 -12.71 -2.88 -27.40
N LEU A 41 -13.85 -3.20 -27.98
CA LEU A 41 -14.94 -3.85 -27.25
C LEU A 41 -14.60 -5.32 -26.95
N GLU A 42 -14.04 -6.05 -27.90
CA GLU A 42 -13.56 -7.43 -27.70
C GLU A 42 -12.46 -7.46 -26.62
N TRP A 43 -11.52 -6.53 -26.67
CA TRP A 43 -10.49 -6.41 -25.62
C TRP A 43 -11.09 -6.10 -24.24
N LYS A 44 -12.12 -5.25 -24.18
CA LYS A 44 -12.81 -4.98 -22.90
C LYS A 44 -13.48 -6.23 -22.35
N VAL A 45 -14.14 -7.04 -23.19
CA VAL A 45 -14.75 -8.33 -22.78
C VAL A 45 -13.64 -9.24 -22.23
N PHE A 46 -12.56 -9.44 -22.97
CA PHE A 46 -11.41 -10.21 -22.50
C PHE A 46 -10.89 -9.71 -21.14
N LEU A 47 -10.78 -8.40 -20.94
CA LEU A 47 -10.34 -7.86 -19.66
C LEU A 47 -11.30 -8.19 -18.52
N ILE A 48 -12.61 -8.13 -18.75
CA ILE A 48 -13.63 -8.42 -17.75
C ILE A 48 -13.56 -9.90 -17.32
N GLU A 49 -13.35 -10.79 -18.26
CA GLU A 49 -13.27 -12.23 -18.00
C GLU A 49 -11.99 -12.63 -17.24
N ASN A 50 -10.88 -11.92 -17.47
CA ASN A 50 -9.55 -12.35 -16.98
C ASN A 50 -9.03 -11.52 -15.80
N PHE A 51 -9.62 -10.36 -15.48
CA PHE A 51 -9.09 -9.45 -14.48
C PHE A 51 -10.16 -8.90 -13.52
N LYS A 52 -9.72 -8.54 -12.31
CA LYS A 52 -10.57 -7.83 -11.34
C LYS A 52 -10.96 -6.44 -11.87
N ALA A 53 -12.18 -5.98 -11.59
CA ALA A 53 -12.73 -4.71 -12.09
C ALA A 53 -11.83 -3.49 -11.94
N LYS A 54 -11.05 -3.38 -10.84
CA LYS A 54 -10.05 -2.29 -10.67
C LYS A 54 -8.94 -2.37 -11.70
N THR A 55 -8.45 -3.58 -12.03
CA THR A 55 -7.41 -3.80 -13.05
C THR A 55 -7.96 -3.53 -14.44
N VAL A 56 -9.20 -3.95 -14.72
CA VAL A 56 -9.91 -3.62 -15.96
C VAL A 56 -9.96 -2.11 -16.15
N ASN A 57 -10.41 -1.37 -15.15
CA ASN A 57 -10.50 0.08 -15.22
C ASN A 57 -9.15 0.78 -15.40
N LEU A 58 -8.09 0.28 -14.75
CA LEU A 58 -6.73 0.80 -14.96
C LEU A 58 -6.30 0.64 -16.44
N LYS A 59 -6.54 -0.54 -17.03
CA LYS A 59 -6.20 -0.80 -18.42
C LYS A 59 -7.07 0.01 -19.39
N ILE A 60 -8.36 0.20 -19.11
CA ILE A 60 -9.27 1.07 -19.86
C ILE A 60 -8.79 2.54 -19.80
N GLN A 61 -8.40 3.03 -18.62
CA GLN A 61 -7.84 4.38 -18.48
C GLN A 61 -6.56 4.57 -19.29
N ALA A 62 -5.68 3.57 -19.29
CA ALA A 62 -4.47 3.56 -20.12
C ALA A 62 -4.80 3.67 -21.60
N MET A 63 -5.76 2.87 -22.09
CA MET A 63 -6.22 2.89 -23.47
C MET A 63 -6.87 4.23 -23.82
N ASN A 64 -7.75 4.76 -22.97
CA ASN A 64 -8.38 6.05 -23.21
C ASN A 64 -7.35 7.20 -23.28
N LYS A 65 -6.28 7.12 -22.48
CA LYS A 65 -5.17 8.07 -22.54
C LYS A 65 -4.33 7.92 -23.82
N TYR A 66 -4.20 6.68 -24.31
CA TYR A 66 -3.55 6.40 -25.58
C TYR A 66 -4.39 6.89 -26.77
N LEU A 67 -5.71 6.71 -26.72
CA LEU A 67 -6.65 7.24 -27.74
C LEU A 67 -6.61 8.78 -27.82
N GLU A 68 -6.44 9.47 -26.69
CA GLU A 68 -6.17 10.93 -26.68
C GLU A 68 -4.87 11.27 -27.42
N PHE A 69 -3.79 10.55 -27.11
CA PHE A 69 -2.48 10.74 -27.72
C PHE A 69 -2.50 10.56 -29.25
N ILE A 70 -3.19 9.52 -29.75
CA ILE A 70 -3.32 9.27 -31.20
C ILE A 70 -4.48 10.02 -31.87
N LYS A 71 -5.10 10.99 -31.16
CA LYS A 71 -6.20 11.85 -31.66
C LYS A 71 -7.46 11.08 -32.11
N LYS A 72 -7.80 9.99 -31.42
CA LYS A 72 -9.02 9.19 -31.62
C LYS A 72 -9.93 9.17 -30.37
N PRO A 73 -10.30 10.31 -29.75
CA PRO A 73 -11.06 10.35 -28.51
C PRO A 73 -12.49 9.80 -28.61
N ASN A 74 -13.04 9.75 -29.84
CA ASN A 74 -14.36 9.17 -30.14
C ASN A 74 -14.43 7.65 -29.91
N LEU A 75 -13.28 6.97 -29.84
CA LEU A 75 -13.18 5.53 -29.55
C LEU A 75 -13.07 5.21 -28.05
N LYS A 76 -13.12 6.19 -27.15
CA LYS A 76 -13.00 5.97 -25.70
C LYS A 76 -13.99 4.92 -25.18
N ILE A 77 -13.51 4.09 -24.27
CA ILE A 77 -14.24 2.98 -23.67
C ILE A 77 -14.71 3.39 -22.27
N LYS A 78 -15.97 3.07 -21.92
CA LYS A 78 -16.51 3.29 -20.58
C LYS A 78 -15.92 2.29 -19.58
N ALA A 79 -15.57 2.76 -18.41
CA ALA A 79 -15.14 1.95 -17.27
C ALA A 79 -16.28 0.98 -16.83
N VAL A 80 -15.87 -0.10 -16.18
CA VAL A 80 -16.82 -1.04 -15.56
C VAL A 80 -17.15 -0.61 -14.14
N LYS A 81 -18.37 -0.92 -13.67
CA LYS A 81 -18.76 -0.67 -12.28
C LYS A 81 -17.92 -1.52 -11.33
N VAL A 82 -17.38 -0.87 -10.30
CA VAL A 82 -16.63 -1.54 -9.24
C VAL A 82 -17.53 -1.61 -8.02
N GLN A 83 -17.91 -2.82 -7.62
CA GLN A 83 -18.57 -3.00 -6.33
C GLN A 83 -17.57 -2.70 -5.22
N GLN A 84 -17.91 -1.75 -4.37
CA GLN A 84 -17.14 -1.50 -3.16
C GLN A 84 -17.52 -2.54 -2.10
N ARG A 85 -16.54 -3.27 -1.60
CA ARG A 85 -16.77 -4.15 -0.46
C ARG A 85 -17.13 -3.32 0.76
N THR A 86 -18.10 -3.77 1.52
CA THR A 86 -18.60 -3.05 2.71
C THR A 86 -17.79 -3.34 3.97
N PHE A 87 -16.83 -4.25 3.92
CA PHE A 87 -16.01 -4.68 5.05
C PHE A 87 -14.53 -4.82 4.66
N LEU A 88 -13.65 -4.71 5.66
CA LEU A 88 -12.22 -4.97 5.52
C LEU A 88 -11.94 -6.46 5.69
N GLU A 89 -11.19 -7.02 4.76
CA GLU A 89 -10.69 -8.39 4.84
C GLU A 89 -9.17 -8.41 4.93
N ASN A 90 -8.63 -9.53 5.40
CA ASN A 90 -7.20 -9.80 5.43
C ASN A 90 -6.41 -8.77 6.23
N VAL A 91 -6.95 -8.32 7.35
CA VAL A 91 -6.22 -7.48 8.33
C VAL A 91 -5.61 -8.39 9.38
N ILE A 92 -4.33 -8.21 9.65
CA ILE A 92 -3.63 -8.96 10.70
C ILE A 92 -4.28 -8.69 12.06
N SER A 93 -4.59 -9.76 12.81
CA SER A 93 -5.15 -9.66 14.15
C SER A 93 -4.11 -9.11 15.15
N ASP A 94 -4.58 -8.59 16.29
CA ASP A 94 -3.69 -8.19 17.37
C ASP A 94 -2.89 -9.35 17.92
N ALA A 95 -3.51 -10.53 18.01
CA ALA A 95 -2.85 -11.75 18.45
C ALA A 95 -1.71 -12.15 17.52
N ASP A 96 -1.97 -12.19 16.20
CA ASP A 96 -0.94 -12.53 15.20
C ASP A 96 0.18 -11.48 15.15
N TYR A 97 -0.16 -10.20 15.27
CA TYR A 97 0.84 -9.14 15.33
C TYR A 97 1.76 -9.26 16.55
N VAL A 98 1.19 -9.51 17.72
CA VAL A 98 1.96 -9.71 18.96
C VAL A 98 2.80 -11.00 18.87
N PHE A 99 2.23 -12.07 18.34
CA PHE A 99 2.92 -13.35 18.14
C PHE A 99 4.09 -13.21 17.17
N LEU A 100 3.89 -12.57 16.01
CA LEU A 100 4.94 -12.33 15.02
C LEU A 100 6.12 -11.53 15.63
N LYS A 101 5.83 -10.44 16.35
CA LYS A 101 6.87 -9.65 17.03
C LYS A 101 7.64 -10.47 18.05
N ARG A 102 6.93 -11.27 18.86
CA ARG A 102 7.55 -12.13 19.88
C ARG A 102 8.49 -13.15 19.24
N LYS A 103 8.06 -13.80 18.14
CA LYS A 103 8.91 -14.75 17.41
C LYS A 103 10.16 -14.09 16.84
N LEU A 104 10.03 -12.94 16.19
CA LEU A 104 11.17 -12.20 15.66
C LEU A 104 12.15 -11.76 16.75
N LYS A 105 11.65 -11.37 17.93
CA LYS A 105 12.48 -11.00 19.09
C LYS A 105 13.20 -12.22 19.68
N GLN A 106 12.51 -13.36 19.81
CA GLN A 106 13.09 -14.62 20.33
C GLN A 106 14.20 -15.17 19.43
N GLU A 107 14.08 -15.00 18.11
CA GLU A 107 15.08 -15.42 17.14
C GLU A 107 16.20 -14.36 16.92
N GLU A 108 16.23 -13.33 17.76
CA GLU A 108 17.17 -12.19 17.66
C GLU A 108 17.17 -11.48 16.29
N ASN A 109 16.08 -11.64 15.54
CA ASN A 109 15.92 -11.04 14.23
C ASN A 109 15.50 -9.56 14.37
N LYS A 110 16.42 -8.76 14.94
CA LYS A 110 16.14 -7.39 15.42
C LYS A 110 15.68 -6.47 14.29
N GLU A 111 16.31 -6.54 13.13
CA GLU A 111 15.93 -5.68 12.00
C GLU A 111 14.47 -5.92 11.56
N TRP A 112 14.08 -7.19 11.40
CA TRP A 112 12.71 -7.53 11.01
C TRP A 112 11.69 -7.26 12.12
N TYR A 113 12.11 -7.40 13.40
CA TYR A 113 11.31 -6.95 14.52
C TYR A 113 11.01 -5.45 14.42
N PHE A 114 12.01 -4.61 14.14
CA PHE A 114 11.79 -3.16 13.99
C PHE A 114 11.01 -2.83 12.73
N ILE A 115 11.21 -3.48 11.59
CA ILE A 115 10.38 -3.32 10.39
C ILE A 115 8.89 -3.54 10.72
N VAL A 116 8.57 -4.65 11.39
CA VAL A 116 7.19 -4.97 11.80
C VAL A 116 6.65 -3.95 12.82
N ARG A 117 7.49 -3.52 13.77
CA ARG A 117 7.14 -2.49 14.74
C ARG A 117 6.82 -1.15 14.08
N PHE A 118 7.66 -0.69 13.18
CA PHE A 118 7.44 0.57 12.46
C PHE A 118 6.19 0.51 11.59
N LEU A 119 5.98 -0.55 10.82
CA LEU A 119 4.76 -0.73 10.03
C LEU A 119 3.50 -0.64 10.90
N GLY A 120 3.51 -1.31 12.05
CA GLY A 120 2.33 -1.40 12.92
C GLY A 120 2.12 -0.19 13.84
N ALA A 121 3.16 0.61 14.13
CA ALA A 121 3.09 1.72 15.08
C ALA A 121 3.01 3.10 14.42
N THR A 122 3.39 3.22 13.15
CA THR A 122 3.40 4.51 12.44
C THR A 122 2.35 4.62 11.34
N GLY A 123 1.77 3.49 10.93
CA GLY A 123 0.89 3.44 9.76
C GLY A 123 1.54 3.87 8.44
N ALA A 124 2.88 3.89 8.36
CA ALA A 124 3.63 4.23 7.15
C ALA A 124 3.29 3.29 5.99
N ARG A 125 3.27 3.84 4.77
CA ARG A 125 3.31 2.99 3.57
C ARG A 125 4.69 2.35 3.46
N ILE A 126 4.77 1.16 2.89
CA ILE A 126 6.05 0.47 2.72
C ILE A 126 7.09 1.31 1.96
N SER A 127 6.66 2.09 0.96
CA SER A 127 7.52 3.02 0.21
C SER A 127 7.99 4.23 1.04
N GLU A 128 7.32 4.52 2.15
CA GLU A 128 7.68 5.55 3.11
C GLU A 128 8.61 4.98 4.18
N LEU A 129 8.31 3.77 4.67
CA LEU A 129 9.14 3.05 5.63
C LEU A 129 10.61 2.94 5.19
N ILE A 130 10.84 2.52 3.95
CA ILE A 130 12.22 2.37 3.43
C ILE A 130 13.00 3.67 3.30
N LYS A 131 12.37 4.82 3.48
CA LYS A 131 13.01 6.15 3.47
C LYS A 131 13.40 6.64 4.86
N ILE A 132 13.00 5.91 5.90
CA ILE A 132 13.35 6.29 7.27
C ILE A 132 14.86 6.12 7.45
N LYS A 133 15.50 7.16 7.99
CA LYS A 133 16.90 7.19 8.32
C LYS A 133 17.11 7.23 9.83
N VAL A 134 18.32 7.01 10.27
CA VAL A 134 18.73 7.09 11.69
C VAL A 134 18.37 8.47 12.26
N GLU A 135 18.70 9.55 11.56
CA GLU A 135 18.36 10.94 11.96
C GLU A 135 16.86 11.15 12.25
N HIS A 136 15.98 10.48 11.50
CA HIS A 136 14.54 10.59 11.73
C HIS A 136 14.09 9.92 13.03
N VAL A 137 14.83 8.92 13.50
CA VAL A 137 14.58 8.30 14.81
C VAL A 137 14.93 9.29 15.91
N GLU A 138 16.05 10.00 15.81
CA GLU A 138 16.45 11.03 16.75
C GLU A 138 15.50 12.23 16.79
N LEU A 139 14.98 12.64 15.62
CA LEU A 139 13.96 13.69 15.50
C LEU A 139 12.58 13.24 16.01
N GLY A 140 12.27 11.95 15.94
CA GLY A 140 10.95 11.38 16.26
C GLY A 140 9.91 11.51 15.16
N TYR A 141 10.30 11.95 13.96
CA TYR A 141 9.40 12.03 12.79
C TYR A 141 10.18 12.03 11.46
N ILE A 142 9.46 11.82 10.37
CA ILE A 142 9.93 12.04 9.00
C ILE A 142 8.93 12.87 8.22
N ASP A 143 9.38 13.90 7.52
CA ASP A 143 8.60 14.71 6.61
C ASP A 143 8.77 14.20 5.18
N LEU A 144 7.64 13.89 4.53
CA LEU A 144 7.58 13.34 3.19
C LEU A 144 6.84 14.30 2.26
N TYR A 145 7.51 14.71 1.21
CA TYR A 145 6.89 15.51 0.15
C TYR A 145 6.02 14.61 -0.72
N THR A 146 4.74 14.95 -0.83
CA THR A 146 3.77 14.27 -1.69
C THR A 146 3.54 15.07 -2.97
N LYS A 147 2.82 14.49 -3.93
CA LYS A 147 2.44 15.20 -5.14
C LYS A 147 1.65 16.48 -4.79
N GLY A 148 1.94 17.57 -5.51
CA GLY A 148 1.30 18.88 -5.27
C GLY A 148 1.90 19.68 -4.13
N GLY A 149 3.12 19.37 -3.67
CA GLY A 149 3.85 20.16 -2.67
C GLY A 149 3.36 19.99 -1.23
N LYS A 150 2.41 19.09 -0.98
CA LYS A 150 1.94 18.81 0.39
C LYS A 150 2.98 18.02 1.16
N ILE A 151 3.22 18.42 2.40
CA ILE A 151 4.10 17.71 3.34
C ILE A 151 3.21 16.79 4.18
N ARG A 152 3.62 15.51 4.27
CA ARG A 152 3.06 14.55 5.21
C ARG A 152 4.11 14.21 6.25
N ARG A 153 3.76 14.39 7.53
CA ARG A 153 4.60 13.97 8.65
C ARG A 153 4.19 12.58 9.16
N ILE A 154 5.17 11.70 9.32
CA ILE A 154 5.00 10.41 9.98
C ILE A 154 5.70 10.51 11.32
N TYR A 155 4.95 10.37 12.41
CA TYR A 155 5.50 10.39 13.76
C TYR A 155 6.01 9.01 14.17
N ILE A 156 7.15 8.99 14.86
CA ILE A 156 7.71 7.79 15.48
C ILE A 156 7.38 7.86 16.98
N PRO A 157 6.50 6.98 17.51
CA PRO A 157 6.09 7.01 18.90
C PRO A 157 7.28 6.90 19.86
N LEU A 158 7.26 7.63 20.97
CA LEU A 158 8.39 7.74 21.90
C LEU A 158 8.92 6.38 22.38
N ALA A 159 8.03 5.43 22.69
CA ALA A 159 8.43 4.10 23.10
C ALA A 159 9.21 3.35 21.98
N LEU A 160 8.75 3.45 20.73
CA LEU A 160 9.43 2.87 19.58
C LEU A 160 10.76 3.56 19.32
N ARG A 161 10.80 4.89 19.45
CA ARG A 161 12.02 5.70 19.31
C ARG A 161 13.10 5.22 20.27
N LYS A 162 12.82 5.19 21.58
CA LYS A 162 13.80 4.76 22.62
C LYS A 162 14.32 3.34 22.37
N GLU A 163 13.42 2.42 22.00
CA GLU A 163 13.80 1.03 21.72
C GLU A 163 14.69 0.93 20.46
N THR A 164 14.42 1.76 19.45
CA THR A 164 15.19 1.81 18.20
C THR A 164 16.56 2.47 18.42
N GLU A 165 16.65 3.54 19.21
CA GLU A 165 17.90 4.19 19.58
C GLU A 165 18.85 3.21 20.29
N ALA A 166 18.32 2.40 21.22
CA ALA A 166 19.10 1.37 21.88
C ALA A 166 19.59 0.28 20.91
N TRP A 167 18.76 -0.09 19.92
CA TRP A 167 19.18 -1.02 18.88
C TRP A 167 20.28 -0.46 17.98
N ILE A 168 20.15 0.79 17.53
CA ILE A 168 21.13 1.48 16.67
C ILE A 168 22.50 1.54 17.38
N LYS A 169 22.53 1.93 18.66
CA LYS A 169 23.77 2.03 19.45
C LYS A 169 24.53 0.72 19.54
N ASN A 170 23.81 -0.40 19.53
CA ASN A 170 24.38 -1.75 19.65
C ASN A 170 24.68 -2.40 18.28
N THR A 171 24.44 -1.68 17.19
CA THR A 171 24.62 -2.21 15.84
C THR A 171 25.53 -1.25 15.07
N LEU A 172 26.66 -1.74 14.56
CA LEU A 172 27.63 -0.94 13.77
C LEU A 172 27.09 -0.55 12.37
N MET A 173 25.82 -0.15 12.28
CA MET A 173 25.11 0.09 11.03
C MET A 173 25.03 1.56 10.69
N ILE A 174 26.06 2.14 10.07
CA ILE A 174 25.90 3.54 9.57
C ILE A 174 26.72 3.78 8.29
N SER A 175 26.64 2.92 7.28
CA SER A 175 27.28 3.30 6.01
C SER A 175 26.35 4.13 5.10
N SER A 176 25.03 3.93 5.13
CA SER A 176 24.08 4.58 4.21
C SER A 176 23.13 5.60 4.86
N GLY A 177 23.12 5.72 6.18
CA GLY A 177 22.18 6.57 6.92
C GLY A 177 20.72 6.05 6.95
N TYR A 178 20.35 5.07 6.15
CA TYR A 178 19.02 4.45 6.19
C TYR A 178 18.89 3.50 7.37
N LEU A 179 17.70 3.49 7.99
CA LEU A 179 17.43 2.66 9.17
C LEU A 179 17.33 1.16 8.83
N PHE A 180 16.78 0.83 7.66
CA PHE A 180 16.57 -0.56 7.23
C PHE A 180 17.40 -0.87 6.00
N LEU A 181 18.30 -1.82 6.13
CA LEU A 181 19.26 -2.21 5.11
C LEU A 181 18.99 -3.65 4.65
N ASN A 182 19.48 -3.99 3.49
CA ASN A 182 19.57 -5.37 3.03
C ASN A 182 20.88 -6.01 3.52
N ARG A 183 21.04 -7.31 3.28
CA ARG A 183 22.25 -8.05 3.66
C ARG A 183 23.56 -7.53 3.03
N PHE A 184 23.46 -6.63 2.06
CA PHE A 184 24.63 -6.02 1.39
C PHE A 184 24.93 -4.61 1.91
N GLY A 185 24.17 -4.11 2.89
CA GLY A 185 24.32 -2.76 3.43
C GLY A 185 23.59 -1.67 2.64
N ASP A 186 22.86 -2.04 1.57
CA ASP A 186 22.04 -1.09 0.82
C ASP A 186 20.65 -0.94 1.43
N ARG A 187 19.97 0.15 1.08
CA ARG A 187 18.57 0.35 1.49
C ARG A 187 17.70 -0.82 1.08
N ILE A 188 16.94 -1.37 2.03
CA ILE A 188 16.00 -2.46 1.79
C ILE A 188 14.95 -2.07 0.74
N THR A 189 14.49 -3.03 -0.07
CA THR A 189 13.47 -2.80 -1.09
C THR A 189 12.07 -3.13 -0.59
N THR A 190 11.06 -2.46 -1.15
CA THR A 190 9.65 -2.76 -0.85
C THR A 190 9.27 -4.20 -1.21
N ARG A 191 9.84 -4.73 -2.31
CA ARG A 191 9.63 -6.12 -2.74
C ARG A 191 10.27 -7.10 -1.75
N GLY A 192 11.49 -6.81 -1.28
CA GLY A 192 12.19 -7.61 -0.27
C GLY A 192 11.38 -7.71 1.01
N ILE A 193 10.89 -6.58 1.53
CA ILE A 193 10.03 -6.56 2.73
C ILE A 193 8.77 -7.39 2.51
N SER A 194 8.06 -7.19 1.41
CA SER A 194 6.80 -7.90 1.14
C SER A 194 7.00 -9.41 1.02
N GLN A 195 8.10 -9.86 0.40
CA GLN A 195 8.41 -11.27 0.27
C GLN A 195 8.79 -11.89 1.61
N GLN A 196 9.64 -11.22 2.39
CA GLN A 196 10.11 -11.74 3.65
C GLN A 196 9.00 -11.79 4.72
N LEU A 197 8.07 -10.83 4.73
CA LEU A 197 6.89 -10.90 5.58
C LEU A 197 6.05 -12.15 5.30
N LYS A 198 5.87 -12.53 4.02
CA LYS A 198 5.21 -13.79 3.65
C LYS A 198 5.97 -15.03 4.13
N ASN A 199 7.30 -15.00 4.01
CA ASN A 199 8.13 -16.09 4.49
C ASN A 199 7.99 -16.27 6.00
N PHE A 200 7.97 -15.19 6.79
CA PHE A 200 7.72 -15.24 8.22
C PHE A 200 6.31 -15.74 8.56
N ALA A 201 5.30 -15.33 7.79
CA ALA A 201 3.95 -15.85 7.98
C ALA A 201 3.91 -17.37 7.84
N ILE A 202 4.50 -17.90 6.77
CA ILE A 202 4.59 -19.35 6.54
C ILE A 202 5.40 -20.02 7.65
N LYS A 203 6.58 -19.48 7.99
CA LYS A 203 7.48 -20.02 9.02
C LYS A 203 6.81 -20.15 10.39
N TYR A 204 5.98 -19.17 10.74
CA TYR A 204 5.34 -19.11 12.07
C TYR A 204 3.88 -19.59 12.08
N GLY A 205 3.39 -20.15 10.97
CA GLY A 205 2.01 -20.67 10.90
C GLY A 205 0.92 -19.61 10.95
N ILE A 206 1.21 -18.36 10.50
CA ILE A 206 0.24 -17.29 10.36
C ILE A 206 -0.26 -17.29 8.89
N ASP A 207 -1.54 -16.98 8.66
CA ASP A 207 -2.06 -16.88 7.29
C ASP A 207 -1.27 -15.82 6.48
N PRO A 208 -0.58 -16.21 5.39
CA PRO A 208 0.18 -15.26 4.56
C PRO A 208 -0.68 -14.16 3.92
N LYS A 209 -2.00 -14.35 3.85
CA LYS A 209 -2.93 -13.35 3.31
C LYS A 209 -3.09 -12.14 4.22
N VAL A 210 -2.80 -12.28 5.52
CA VAL A 210 -2.90 -11.18 6.49
C VAL A 210 -1.55 -10.55 6.83
N VAL A 211 -0.41 -11.16 6.46
CA VAL A 211 0.93 -10.64 6.78
C VAL A 211 1.55 -9.95 5.56
N TYR A 212 1.10 -8.73 5.31
CA TYR A 212 1.64 -7.87 4.23
C TYR A 212 1.61 -6.40 4.67
N PRO A 213 2.44 -5.51 4.09
CA PRO A 213 2.64 -4.16 4.60
C PRO A 213 1.36 -3.33 4.81
N HIS A 214 0.42 -3.39 3.87
CA HIS A 214 -0.84 -2.65 4.03
C HIS A 214 -1.74 -3.21 5.14
N SER A 215 -1.62 -4.48 5.50
CA SER A 215 -2.35 -5.07 6.61
C SER A 215 -1.97 -4.43 7.95
N PHE A 216 -0.67 -4.20 8.20
CA PHE A 216 -0.21 -3.47 9.39
C PHE A 216 -0.73 -2.04 9.43
N ARG A 217 -0.78 -1.37 8.27
CA ARG A 217 -1.35 -0.04 8.16
C ARG A 217 -2.87 -0.03 8.42
N HIS A 218 -3.60 -1.04 7.94
CA HIS A 218 -5.02 -1.22 8.25
C HIS A 218 -5.24 -1.44 9.74
N ARG A 219 -4.41 -2.30 10.36
CA ARG A 219 -4.44 -2.52 11.81
C ARG A 219 -4.17 -1.22 12.59
N PHE A 220 -3.15 -0.43 12.21
CA PHE A 220 -2.87 0.87 12.82
C PHE A 220 -4.08 1.78 12.77
N ALA A 221 -4.71 1.92 11.62
CA ALA A 221 -5.86 2.78 11.43
C ALA A 221 -7.08 2.32 12.25
N LYS A 222 -7.32 1.01 12.30
CA LYS A 222 -8.40 0.41 13.09
C LYS A 222 -8.20 0.67 14.59
N ASN A 223 -7.02 0.33 15.11
CA ASN A 223 -6.70 0.53 16.52
C ASN A 223 -6.67 2.02 16.91
N PHE A 224 -6.32 2.92 15.99
CA PHE A 224 -6.40 4.35 16.22
C PHE A 224 -7.85 4.78 16.43
N LEU A 225 -8.76 4.40 15.52
CA LEU A 225 -10.17 4.77 15.61
C LEU A 225 -10.89 4.13 16.80
N GLU A 226 -10.48 2.92 17.22
CA GLU A 226 -11.01 2.28 18.42
C GLU A 226 -10.65 3.04 19.70
N LYS A 227 -9.45 3.62 19.75
CA LYS A 227 -8.95 4.37 20.92
C LYS A 227 -9.26 5.85 20.87
N TYR A 228 -9.27 6.42 19.68
CA TYR A 228 -9.42 7.85 19.46
C TYR A 228 -10.25 8.07 18.18
N ASN A 229 -11.54 8.16 18.33
CA ASN A 229 -12.54 8.15 17.24
C ASN A 229 -12.54 9.44 16.39
N GLU A 230 -11.35 9.86 15.92
CA GLU A 230 -11.12 11.08 15.13
C GLU A 230 -10.67 10.70 13.70
N ILE A 231 -11.65 10.56 12.80
CA ILE A 231 -11.39 10.13 11.42
C ILE A 231 -10.60 11.19 10.61
N ALA A 232 -10.80 12.48 10.87
CA ALA A 232 -10.09 13.56 10.19
C ALA A 232 -8.60 13.53 10.54
N LEU A 233 -8.28 13.46 11.84
CA LEU A 233 -6.90 13.33 12.30
C LEU A 233 -6.25 12.06 11.76
N LEU A 234 -6.97 10.93 11.73
CA LEU A 234 -6.45 9.71 11.12
C LEU A 234 -6.16 9.90 9.64
N ALA A 235 -7.02 10.59 8.88
CA ALA A 235 -6.80 10.88 7.45
C ALA A 235 -5.50 11.67 7.24
N ASP A 236 -5.25 12.68 8.07
CA ASP A 236 -4.02 13.48 8.05
C ASP A 236 -2.79 12.63 8.38
N LEU A 237 -2.82 11.88 9.48
CA LEU A 237 -1.74 10.96 9.88
C LEU A 237 -1.45 9.91 8.81
N MET A 238 -2.48 9.40 8.13
CA MET A 238 -2.35 8.44 7.04
C MET A 238 -1.92 9.10 5.71
N GLY A 239 -2.01 10.42 5.59
CA GLY A 239 -1.76 11.17 4.34
C GLY A 239 -2.72 10.74 3.24
N HIS A 240 -4.01 10.76 3.54
CA HIS A 240 -5.06 10.54 2.57
C HIS A 240 -5.55 11.89 2.04
N GLU A 241 -5.64 12.01 0.71
CA GLU A 241 -6.14 13.23 0.05
C GLU A 241 -7.65 13.42 0.26
N SER A 242 -8.36 12.31 0.53
CA SER A 242 -9.80 12.30 0.77
C SER A 242 -10.14 11.49 2.01
N ILE A 243 -11.01 12.01 2.86
CA ILE A 243 -11.54 11.34 4.04
C ILE A 243 -12.28 10.02 3.67
N GLU A 244 -12.85 9.95 2.46
CA GLU A 244 -13.48 8.74 1.92
C GLU A 244 -12.50 7.55 1.85
N THR A 245 -11.21 7.81 1.63
CA THR A 245 -10.18 6.78 1.68
C THR A 245 -9.97 6.26 3.10
N THR A 246 -10.19 7.08 4.10
CA THR A 246 -10.07 6.72 5.52
C THR A 246 -11.35 6.06 6.04
N ARG A 247 -12.49 6.38 5.45
CA ARG A 247 -13.79 5.83 5.82
C ARG A 247 -13.86 4.29 5.75
N ILE A 248 -13.00 3.67 4.94
CA ILE A 248 -12.90 2.21 4.88
C ILE A 248 -12.53 1.59 6.23
N TYR A 249 -11.84 2.32 7.11
CA TYR A 249 -11.43 1.84 8.44
C TYR A 249 -12.53 1.92 9.49
N LEU A 250 -13.59 2.68 9.23
CA LEU A 250 -14.82 2.63 10.04
C LEU A 250 -15.64 1.37 9.76
N ARG A 251 -15.33 0.67 8.66
CA ARG A 251 -16.06 -0.55 8.30
C ARG A 251 -15.59 -1.69 9.19
N LYS A 252 -16.58 -2.33 9.79
CA LYS A 252 -16.36 -3.52 10.59
C LYS A 252 -16.21 -4.75 9.67
N THR A 253 -15.52 -5.78 10.15
CA THR A 253 -15.49 -7.08 9.48
C THR A 253 -16.88 -7.71 9.50
N ALA A 254 -17.12 -8.71 8.66
CA ALA A 254 -18.43 -9.41 8.65
C ALA A 254 -18.76 -10.03 10.01
N SER A 255 -17.76 -10.61 10.71
CA SER A 255 -17.92 -11.15 12.05
C SER A 255 -18.19 -10.09 13.11
N GLU A 256 -17.55 -8.93 13.02
CA GLU A 256 -17.83 -7.80 13.92
C GLU A 256 -19.22 -7.19 13.69
N GLN A 257 -19.69 -7.14 12.43
CA GLN A 257 -21.04 -6.70 12.11
C GLN A 257 -22.07 -7.68 12.69
N GLN A 258 -21.85 -8.98 12.50
CA GLN A 258 -22.71 -10.01 13.08
C GLN A 258 -22.78 -9.90 14.60
N ALA A 259 -21.63 -9.82 15.29
CA ALA A 259 -21.61 -9.70 16.74
C ALA A 259 -22.32 -8.44 17.26
N ILE A 260 -22.30 -7.33 16.52
CA ILE A 260 -23.05 -6.13 16.86
C ILE A 260 -24.54 -6.33 16.67
N VAL A 261 -24.95 -6.92 15.55
CA VAL A 261 -26.35 -7.22 15.28
C VAL A 261 -26.89 -8.14 16.37
N ASP A 262 -26.20 -9.22 16.70
CA ASP A 262 -26.57 -10.17 17.76
C ASP A 262 -26.70 -9.52 19.14
N LYS A 263 -25.90 -8.48 19.41
CA LYS A 263 -25.94 -7.73 20.69
C LYS A 263 -27.08 -6.71 20.75
N ILE A 264 -27.39 -6.07 19.61
CA ILE A 264 -28.34 -4.94 19.58
C ILE A 264 -29.75 -5.40 19.30
N VAL A 265 -29.92 -6.38 18.40
CA VAL A 265 -31.25 -6.85 17.95
C VAL A 265 -31.73 -7.92 18.91
N THR A 266 -32.51 -7.49 19.88
CA THR A 266 -33.11 -8.38 20.92
C THR A 266 -34.62 -8.55 20.76
N TRP A 267 -35.20 -8.00 19.67
CA TRP A 267 -36.62 -8.09 19.34
C TRP A 267 -36.89 -9.03 18.18
#